data_faafb978a3b4c191cc3bea81d72d6107
#
_entry.id   faafb978a3b4c191cc3bea81d72d6107
#
_cell.length_a   1.000
_cell.length_b   1.000
_cell.length_c   1.000
_cell.angle_alpha   90.00
_cell.angle_beta   90.00
_cell.angle_gamma   90.00
#
_symmetry.space_group_name_H-M   'P 1'
#
loop_
_entity.id
_entity.type
_entity.pdbx_description
1 polymer ?
#
loop_
_entity_poly.entity_id
_entity_poly.type
_entity_poly.pdbx_seq_one_letter_code
_entity_poly.pdbx_strand_id
1 'polypeptide(L)'
;MFERARAAGLTISFDPNLRPQLWPDGRTMRKTINDLAARADIVLPGTAEGKILMGSDDPAAICAFYQELGATTVITKCGAAGAYVTDGAEHYKVTGFRVREVVDTVGAGDGFAAGILTGLMEGLPMRDAVRRAAAIGAIQVMSRGDNEGLPTPAELERFMKEADSTDE
;
A
#
# COMPACT_ATOMS: atom_id res chain seq x y z
N MET A 1 -13.20 -17.80 -0.62
CA MET A 1 -13.36 -16.49 0.04
C MET A 1 -13.67 -15.39 -0.99
N PHE A 2 -12.83 -15.10 -1.98
CA PHE A 2 -13.02 -14.04 -2.98
C PHE A 2 -14.36 -14.10 -3.73
N GLU A 3 -14.77 -15.28 -4.21
CA GLU A 3 -16.05 -15.44 -4.91
C GLU A 3 -17.26 -15.06 -4.05
N ARG A 4 -17.22 -15.42 -2.76
CA ARG A 4 -18.28 -15.04 -1.83
C ARG A 4 -18.32 -13.54 -1.55
N ALA A 5 -17.16 -12.91 -1.41
CA ALA A 5 -17.05 -11.47 -1.23
C ALA A 5 -17.60 -10.73 -2.46
N ARG A 6 -17.18 -11.15 -3.65
CA ARG A 6 -17.66 -10.59 -4.92
C ARG A 6 -19.18 -10.77 -5.12
N ALA A 7 -19.71 -11.95 -4.81
CA ALA A 7 -21.15 -12.20 -4.86
C ALA A 7 -21.96 -11.37 -3.86
N ALA A 8 -21.33 -10.94 -2.76
CA ALA A 8 -21.90 -10.04 -1.77
C ALA A 8 -21.68 -8.54 -2.09
N GLY A 9 -21.06 -8.20 -3.23
CA GLY A 9 -20.78 -6.81 -3.62
C GLY A 9 -19.72 -6.12 -2.74
N LEU A 10 -18.85 -6.90 -2.09
CA LEU A 10 -17.81 -6.36 -1.22
C LEU A 10 -16.56 -5.99 -2.03
N THR A 11 -15.93 -4.89 -1.68
CA THR A 11 -14.61 -4.52 -2.19
C THR A 11 -13.54 -5.44 -1.62
N ILE A 12 -12.67 -5.94 -2.47
CA ILE A 12 -11.58 -6.85 -2.12
C ILE A 12 -10.27 -6.10 -2.26
N SER A 13 -9.56 -5.90 -1.16
CA SER A 13 -8.19 -5.42 -1.16
C SER A 13 -7.20 -6.57 -0.96
N PHE A 14 -6.04 -6.48 -1.61
CA PHE A 14 -4.98 -7.48 -1.51
C PHE A 14 -3.61 -6.83 -1.40
N ASP A 15 -2.91 -7.10 -0.30
CA ASP A 15 -1.49 -6.78 -0.11
C ASP A 15 -0.70 -8.08 -0.28
N PRO A 16 0.25 -8.17 -1.25
CA PRO A 16 1.07 -9.37 -1.44
C PRO A 16 1.85 -9.80 -0.20
N ASN A 17 2.41 -8.85 0.52
CA ASN A 17 3.14 -9.03 1.79
C ASN A 17 4.04 -10.28 1.78
N LEU A 18 4.96 -10.35 0.81
CA LEU A 18 5.71 -11.56 0.47
C LEU A 18 6.55 -12.10 1.62
N ARG A 19 6.51 -13.41 1.77
CA ARG A 19 7.37 -14.19 2.66
C ARG A 19 7.93 -15.38 1.87
N PRO A 20 8.97 -15.19 1.02
CA PRO A 20 9.46 -16.22 0.10
C PRO A 20 9.82 -17.54 0.79
N GLN A 21 10.31 -17.47 2.04
CA GLN A 21 10.71 -18.63 2.83
C GLN A 21 9.55 -19.56 3.22
N LEU A 22 8.29 -19.12 3.08
CA LEU A 22 7.11 -19.93 3.37
C LEU A 22 6.61 -20.72 2.15
N TRP A 23 7.25 -20.52 0.98
CA TRP A 23 6.82 -21.11 -0.27
C TRP A 23 7.75 -22.25 -0.70
N PRO A 24 7.23 -23.31 -1.33
CA PRO A 24 8.05 -24.44 -1.79
C PRO A 24 9.06 -24.01 -2.89
N ASP A 25 8.66 -23.02 -3.71
CA ASP A 25 9.50 -22.45 -4.76
C ASP A 25 8.96 -21.09 -5.24
N GLY A 26 9.80 -20.30 -5.89
CA GLY A 26 9.46 -18.96 -6.36
C GLY A 26 8.45 -18.94 -7.52
N ARG A 27 8.33 -20.02 -8.31
CA ARG A 27 7.34 -20.11 -9.41
C ARG A 27 5.93 -20.25 -8.81
N THR A 28 5.76 -21.19 -7.90
CA THR A 28 4.49 -21.42 -7.19
C THR A 28 4.05 -20.16 -6.45
N MET A 29 4.97 -19.50 -5.75
CA MET A 29 4.71 -18.23 -5.06
C MET A 29 4.19 -17.18 -6.04
N ARG A 30 4.97 -16.85 -7.09
CA ARG A 30 4.58 -15.82 -8.08
C ARG A 30 3.23 -16.11 -8.70
N LYS A 31 3.01 -17.36 -9.15
CA LYS A 31 1.74 -17.74 -9.75
C LYS A 31 0.58 -17.54 -8.78
N THR A 32 0.69 -18.07 -7.57
CA THR A 32 -0.41 -18.01 -6.59
C THR A 32 -0.72 -16.58 -6.17
N ILE A 33 0.31 -15.78 -5.89
CA ILE A 33 0.12 -14.37 -5.49
C ILE A 33 -0.52 -13.57 -6.63
N ASN A 34 -0.05 -13.72 -7.87
CA ASN A 34 -0.63 -13.00 -9.00
C ASN A 34 -2.06 -13.49 -9.32
N ASP A 35 -2.36 -14.79 -9.18
CA ASP A 35 -3.72 -15.33 -9.31
C ASP A 35 -4.66 -14.77 -8.23
N LEU A 36 -4.17 -14.49 -7.02
CA LEU A 36 -4.95 -13.84 -5.96
C LEU A 36 -5.14 -12.35 -6.25
N ALA A 37 -4.08 -11.65 -6.65
CA ALA A 37 -4.14 -10.24 -7.02
C ALA A 37 -5.13 -9.98 -8.16
N ALA A 38 -5.19 -10.86 -9.17
CA ALA A 38 -6.14 -10.80 -10.29
C ALA A 38 -7.62 -10.87 -9.86
N ARG A 39 -7.90 -11.23 -8.61
CA ARG A 39 -9.25 -11.31 -8.05
C ARG A 39 -9.59 -10.16 -7.09
N ALA A 40 -8.65 -9.26 -6.87
CA ALA A 40 -8.83 -8.10 -6.01
C ALA A 40 -9.24 -6.86 -6.83
N ASP A 41 -9.97 -5.97 -6.19
CA ASP A 41 -10.33 -4.66 -6.75
C ASP A 41 -9.21 -3.65 -6.50
N ILE A 42 -8.54 -3.76 -5.33
CA ILE A 42 -7.43 -2.91 -4.92
C ILE A 42 -6.22 -3.79 -4.61
N VAL A 43 -5.07 -3.50 -5.23
CA VAL A 43 -3.80 -4.22 -4.99
C VAL A 43 -2.75 -3.25 -4.45
N LEU A 44 -2.06 -3.65 -3.37
CA LEU A 44 -1.12 -2.81 -2.61
C LEU A 44 0.33 -3.36 -2.66
N PRO A 45 0.97 -3.53 -3.82
CA PRO A 45 2.32 -4.08 -3.92
C PRO A 45 3.38 -3.07 -3.47
N GLY A 46 4.53 -3.57 -3.00
CA GLY A 46 5.74 -2.79 -2.87
C GLY A 46 6.64 -2.91 -4.11
N THR A 47 7.56 -1.96 -4.34
CA THR A 47 8.51 -2.02 -5.47
C THR A 47 9.40 -3.27 -5.42
N ALA A 48 9.88 -3.65 -4.22
CA ALA A 48 10.67 -4.88 -4.04
C ALA A 48 9.85 -6.15 -4.33
N GLU A 49 8.56 -6.15 -4.01
CA GLU A 49 7.64 -7.24 -4.33
C GLU A 49 7.38 -7.32 -5.84
N GLY A 50 7.18 -6.18 -6.49
CA GLY A 50 7.04 -6.09 -7.95
C GLY A 50 8.24 -6.71 -8.67
N LYS A 51 9.47 -6.44 -8.20
CA LYS A 51 10.68 -7.07 -8.72
C LYS A 51 10.62 -8.59 -8.70
N ILE A 52 10.10 -9.16 -7.63
CA ILE A 52 9.97 -10.62 -7.46
C ILE A 52 8.78 -11.16 -8.26
N LEU A 53 7.63 -10.50 -8.22
CA LEU A 53 6.37 -11.00 -8.75
C LEU A 53 6.23 -10.84 -10.26
N MET A 54 6.76 -9.76 -10.85
CA MET A 54 6.61 -9.44 -12.27
C MET A 54 7.90 -9.01 -12.97
N GLY A 55 9.04 -8.97 -12.25
CA GLY A 55 10.35 -8.70 -12.82
C GLY A 55 10.76 -7.21 -12.91
N SER A 56 9.93 -6.29 -12.45
CA SER A 56 10.22 -4.85 -12.44
C SER A 56 10.03 -4.23 -11.06
N ASP A 57 10.85 -3.24 -10.73
CA ASP A 57 10.71 -2.36 -9.57
C ASP A 57 10.23 -0.94 -9.96
N ASP A 58 9.95 -0.72 -11.25
CA ASP A 58 9.31 0.52 -11.71
C ASP A 58 7.84 0.56 -11.26
N PRO A 59 7.43 1.56 -10.44
CA PRO A 59 6.09 1.63 -9.89
C PRO A 59 4.99 1.73 -10.96
N ALA A 60 5.27 2.42 -12.07
CA ALA A 60 4.30 2.55 -13.16
C ALA A 60 4.09 1.22 -13.89
N ALA A 61 5.18 0.47 -14.13
CA ALA A 61 5.10 -0.86 -14.73
C ALA A 61 4.37 -1.85 -13.81
N ILE A 62 4.59 -1.77 -12.49
CA ILE A 62 3.88 -2.60 -11.50
C ILE A 62 2.38 -2.30 -11.52
N CYS A 63 2.00 -1.04 -11.55
CA CYS A 63 0.60 -0.64 -11.62
C CYS A 63 -0.05 -1.15 -12.91
N ALA A 64 0.58 -0.95 -14.07
CA ALA A 64 0.07 -1.43 -15.35
C ALA A 64 -0.13 -2.96 -15.36
N PHE A 65 0.84 -3.71 -14.83
CA PHE A 65 0.77 -5.16 -14.75
C PHE A 65 -0.46 -5.65 -13.97
N TYR A 66 -0.72 -5.09 -12.78
CA TYR A 66 -1.88 -5.52 -11.98
C TYR A 66 -3.20 -5.00 -12.54
N GLN A 67 -3.23 -3.86 -13.23
CA GLN A 67 -4.41 -3.43 -13.97
C GLN A 67 -4.74 -4.39 -15.14
N GLU A 68 -3.74 -4.83 -15.89
CA GLU A 68 -3.91 -5.83 -16.93
C GLU A 68 -4.45 -7.16 -16.39
N LEU A 69 -4.11 -7.50 -15.15
CA LEU A 69 -4.67 -8.66 -14.44
C LEU A 69 -6.10 -8.46 -13.95
N GLY A 70 -6.62 -7.22 -13.97
CA GLY A 70 -8.01 -6.91 -13.64
C GLY A 70 -8.25 -6.06 -12.40
N ALA A 71 -7.21 -5.60 -11.70
CA ALA A 71 -7.37 -4.69 -10.57
C ALA A 71 -7.84 -3.31 -11.06
N THR A 72 -8.85 -2.74 -10.41
CA THR A 72 -9.34 -1.39 -10.72
C THR A 72 -8.39 -0.32 -10.18
N THR A 73 -7.85 -0.56 -8.99
CA THR A 73 -6.94 0.34 -8.30
C THR A 73 -5.66 -0.39 -7.91
N VAL A 74 -4.53 0.19 -8.23
CA VAL A 74 -3.22 -0.33 -7.81
C VAL A 74 -2.43 0.78 -7.14
N ILE A 75 -1.95 0.53 -5.93
CA ILE A 75 -1.18 1.48 -5.14
C ILE A 75 0.19 0.85 -4.85
N THR A 76 1.18 1.19 -5.67
CA THR A 76 2.55 0.69 -5.48
C THR A 76 3.26 1.49 -4.40
N LYS A 77 3.58 0.82 -3.29
CA LYS A 77 4.32 1.39 -2.15
C LYS A 77 5.79 1.62 -2.56
N CYS A 78 6.25 2.88 -2.47
CA CYS A 78 7.60 3.30 -2.87
C CYS A 78 8.47 3.69 -1.66
N GLY A 79 8.18 3.18 -0.47
CA GLY A 79 8.90 3.50 0.77
C GLY A 79 8.85 5.00 1.07
N ALA A 80 10.00 5.60 1.37
CA ALA A 80 10.11 7.03 1.69
C ALA A 80 9.67 7.96 0.54
N ALA A 81 9.65 7.47 -0.71
CA ALA A 81 9.16 8.25 -1.85
C ALA A 81 7.62 8.36 -1.91
N GLY A 82 6.93 7.62 -1.05
CA GLY A 82 5.46 7.61 -1.00
C GLY A 82 4.85 6.49 -1.81
N ALA A 83 3.94 6.79 -2.73
CA ALA A 83 3.25 5.80 -3.55
C ALA A 83 3.00 6.28 -4.98
N TYR A 84 2.98 5.35 -5.91
CA TYR A 84 2.46 5.54 -7.25
C TYR A 84 1.10 4.86 -7.34
N VAL A 85 0.11 5.58 -7.85
CA VAL A 85 -1.29 5.15 -7.86
C VAL A 85 -1.81 5.11 -9.28
N THR A 86 -2.51 4.03 -9.58
CA THR A 86 -3.42 3.96 -10.72
C THR A 86 -4.81 3.67 -10.19
N ASP A 87 -5.77 4.54 -10.47
CA ASP A 87 -7.17 4.45 -10.03
C ASP A 87 -8.08 4.66 -11.23
N GLY A 88 -8.61 3.58 -11.76
CA GLY A 88 -9.27 3.60 -13.06
C GLY A 88 -8.33 4.08 -14.17
N ALA A 89 -8.64 5.22 -14.78
CA ALA A 89 -7.83 5.85 -15.83
C ALA A 89 -6.83 6.89 -15.31
N GLU A 90 -6.88 7.22 -14.03
CA GLU A 90 -5.99 8.20 -13.40
C GLU A 90 -4.66 7.57 -12.97
N HIS A 91 -3.56 8.28 -13.21
CA HIS A 91 -2.22 7.90 -12.78
C HIS A 91 -1.56 9.06 -12.08
N TYR A 92 -1.11 8.87 -10.85
CA TYR A 92 -0.48 9.94 -10.08
C TYR A 92 0.47 9.42 -9.00
N LYS A 93 1.29 10.33 -8.49
CA LYS A 93 2.14 10.07 -7.32
C LYS A 93 1.56 10.79 -6.10
N VAL A 94 1.71 10.13 -4.96
CA VAL A 94 1.52 10.74 -3.64
C VAL A 94 2.87 10.72 -2.96
N THR A 95 3.41 11.90 -2.66
CA THR A 95 4.71 12.04 -2.02
C THR A 95 4.68 11.48 -0.60
N GLY A 96 5.75 10.81 -0.21
CA GLY A 96 5.93 10.33 1.16
C GLY A 96 6.28 11.47 2.11
N PHE A 97 6.18 11.19 3.39
CA PHE A 97 6.53 12.13 4.44
C PHE A 97 7.98 11.95 4.87
N ARG A 98 8.68 13.06 5.11
CA ARG A 98 10.02 13.04 5.70
C ARG A 98 9.92 12.72 7.19
N VAL A 99 10.75 11.80 7.64
CA VAL A 99 10.87 11.44 9.06
C VAL A 99 12.24 11.84 9.59
N ARG A 100 12.32 12.14 10.89
CA ARG A 100 13.59 12.52 11.53
C ARG A 100 14.56 11.36 11.60
N GLU A 101 14.04 10.17 11.88
CA GLU A 101 14.82 8.95 12.05
C GLU A 101 13.96 7.74 11.66
N VAL A 102 14.57 6.77 11.00
CA VAL A 102 13.96 5.45 10.77
C VAL A 102 14.51 4.49 11.81
N VAL A 103 13.67 4.09 12.74
CA VAL A 103 14.02 3.18 13.85
C VAL A 103 13.81 1.73 13.43
N ASP A 104 12.64 1.44 12.81
CA ASP A 104 12.28 0.11 12.32
C ASP A 104 11.31 0.26 11.14
N THR A 105 11.38 -0.64 10.17
CA THR A 105 10.47 -0.65 9.02
C THR A 105 9.37 -1.69 9.13
N VAL A 106 9.38 -2.50 10.19
CA VAL A 106 8.36 -3.51 10.45
C VAL A 106 7.01 -2.84 10.70
N GLY A 107 5.94 -3.42 10.15
CA GLY A 107 4.58 -2.89 10.29
C GLY A 107 4.24 -1.67 9.43
N ALA A 108 5.23 -0.99 8.82
CA ALA A 108 4.95 0.20 8.00
C ALA A 108 4.03 -0.09 6.80
N GLY A 109 4.18 -1.25 6.15
CA GLY A 109 3.31 -1.71 5.08
C GLY A 109 1.89 -1.98 5.57
N ASP A 110 1.75 -2.63 6.71
CA ASP A 110 0.46 -2.94 7.33
C ASP A 110 -0.25 -1.66 7.80
N GLY A 111 0.51 -0.72 8.40
CA GLY A 111 0.00 0.61 8.73
C GLY A 111 -0.46 1.41 7.51
N PHE A 112 0.30 1.32 6.41
CA PHE A 112 -0.10 1.93 5.14
C PHE A 112 -1.41 1.31 4.62
N ALA A 113 -1.52 -0.03 4.59
CA ALA A 113 -2.74 -0.72 4.17
C ALA A 113 -3.94 -0.35 5.05
N ALA A 114 -3.76 -0.30 6.37
CA ALA A 114 -4.79 0.15 7.32
C ALA A 114 -5.24 1.59 7.04
N GLY A 115 -4.30 2.48 6.71
CA GLY A 115 -4.59 3.87 6.33
C GLY A 115 -5.46 3.99 5.08
N ILE A 116 -5.18 3.18 4.04
CA ILE A 116 -6.04 3.09 2.84
C ILE A 116 -7.45 2.64 3.22
N LEU A 117 -7.56 1.49 3.91
CA LEU A 117 -8.85 0.88 4.21
C LEU A 117 -9.72 1.78 5.09
N THR A 118 -9.15 2.35 6.15
CA THR A 118 -9.88 3.28 7.03
C THR A 118 -10.28 4.56 6.30
N GLY A 119 -9.41 5.11 5.46
CA GLY A 119 -9.74 6.28 4.64
C GLY A 119 -10.92 6.02 3.70
N LEU A 120 -10.92 4.89 3.01
CA LEU A 120 -12.02 4.50 2.13
C LEU A 120 -13.33 4.23 2.90
N MET A 121 -13.26 3.60 4.07
CA MET A 121 -14.43 3.38 4.94
C MET A 121 -15.02 4.69 5.45
N GLU A 122 -14.22 5.72 5.63
CA GLU A 122 -14.63 7.08 6.00
C GLU A 122 -15.08 7.93 4.80
N GLY A 123 -15.00 7.39 3.58
CA GLY A 123 -15.43 8.06 2.35
C GLY A 123 -14.44 9.09 1.81
N LEU A 124 -13.16 9.00 2.19
CA LEU A 124 -12.14 9.87 1.62
C LEU A 124 -11.91 9.57 0.14
N PRO A 125 -11.63 10.61 -0.68
CA PRO A 125 -11.09 10.41 -2.02
C PRO A 125 -9.82 9.56 -1.98
N MET A 126 -9.57 8.74 -3.01
CA MET A 126 -8.43 7.82 -3.04
C MET A 126 -7.10 8.53 -2.79
N ARG A 127 -6.87 9.70 -3.37
CA ARG A 127 -5.65 10.49 -3.16
C ARG A 127 -5.42 10.85 -1.69
N ASP A 128 -6.49 11.22 -0.98
CA ASP A 128 -6.41 11.59 0.44
C ASP A 128 -6.22 10.36 1.33
N ALA A 129 -6.86 9.22 0.98
CA ALA A 129 -6.64 7.95 1.64
C ALA A 129 -5.19 7.49 1.50
N VAL A 130 -4.58 7.61 0.30
CA VAL A 130 -3.16 7.27 0.07
C VAL A 130 -2.23 8.22 0.82
N ARG A 131 -2.56 9.52 0.88
CA ARG A 131 -1.77 10.50 1.65
C ARG A 131 -1.81 10.18 3.15
N ARG A 132 -3.00 9.87 3.69
CA ARG A 132 -3.18 9.39 5.08
C ARG A 132 -2.34 8.13 5.33
N ALA A 133 -2.40 7.16 4.43
CA ALA A 133 -1.64 5.91 4.52
C ALA A 133 -0.12 6.16 4.53
N ALA A 134 0.36 7.06 3.70
CA ALA A 134 1.77 7.45 3.67
C ALA A 134 2.22 8.10 5.00
N ALA A 135 1.35 8.91 5.61
CA ALA A 135 1.62 9.51 6.93
C ALA A 135 1.69 8.44 8.04
N ILE A 136 0.74 7.49 8.05
CA ILE A 136 0.75 6.38 9.03
C ILE A 136 2.02 5.54 8.88
N GLY A 137 2.39 5.16 7.66
CA GLY A 137 3.63 4.43 7.41
C GLY A 137 4.88 5.21 7.85
N ALA A 138 4.90 6.53 7.63
CA ALA A 138 5.99 7.39 8.07
C ALA A 138 6.10 7.51 9.59
N ILE A 139 4.98 7.57 10.31
CA ILE A 139 4.97 7.57 11.78
C ILE A 139 5.43 6.21 12.31
N GLN A 140 4.93 5.12 11.72
CA GLN A 140 5.26 3.75 12.14
C GLN A 140 6.77 3.48 12.11
N VAL A 141 7.49 3.93 11.08
CA VAL A 141 8.93 3.67 10.98
C VAL A 141 9.78 4.40 12.03
N MET A 142 9.21 5.35 12.79
CA MET A 142 9.89 6.04 13.89
C MET A 142 9.81 5.28 15.21
N SER A 143 9.13 4.13 15.26
CA SER A 143 8.98 3.29 16.46
C SER A 143 9.50 1.88 16.20
N ARG A 144 9.78 1.12 17.27
CA ARG A 144 10.08 -0.31 17.16
C ARG A 144 8.79 -1.11 17.18
N GLY A 145 8.80 -2.24 16.45
CA GLY A 145 7.70 -3.19 16.43
C GLY A 145 6.68 -2.89 15.35
N ASP A 146 5.66 -3.73 15.26
CA ASP A 146 4.70 -3.74 14.16
C ASP A 146 3.41 -2.95 14.44
N ASN A 147 3.07 -2.68 15.72
CA ASN A 147 1.87 -1.91 16.09
C ASN A 147 2.15 -0.70 17.00
N GLU A 148 3.28 -0.66 17.66
CA GLU A 148 3.58 0.33 18.72
C GLU A 148 3.66 1.76 18.19
N GLY A 149 3.95 1.89 16.88
CA GLY A 149 4.03 3.18 16.20
C GLY A 149 2.75 3.63 15.53
N LEU A 150 1.67 2.85 15.59
CA LEU A 150 0.41 3.25 14.94
C LEU A 150 -0.18 4.47 15.64
N PRO A 151 -0.43 5.58 14.90
CA PRO A 151 -0.88 6.83 15.50
C PRO A 151 -2.35 6.79 15.88
N THR A 152 -2.70 7.49 16.94
CA THR A 152 -4.09 7.92 17.17
C THR A 152 -4.51 8.94 16.09
N PRO A 153 -5.83 9.15 15.88
CA PRO A 153 -6.30 10.16 14.92
C PRO A 153 -5.73 11.56 15.20
N ALA A 154 -5.59 11.96 16.47
CA ALA A 154 -5.06 13.27 16.84
C ALA A 154 -3.55 13.41 16.53
N GLU A 155 -2.78 12.33 16.73
CA GLU A 155 -1.34 12.31 16.39
C GLU A 155 -1.14 12.37 14.88
N LEU A 156 -1.94 11.62 14.13
CA LEU A 156 -1.90 11.63 12.68
C LEU A 156 -2.22 13.02 12.12
N GLU A 157 -3.29 13.64 12.60
CA GLU A 157 -3.67 15.00 12.17
C GLU A 157 -2.57 16.03 12.46
N ARG A 158 -1.97 15.97 13.66
CA ARG A 158 -0.85 16.84 14.03
C ARG A 158 0.34 16.64 13.12
N PHE A 159 0.75 15.37 12.88
CA PHE A 159 1.89 15.05 12.02
C PHE A 159 1.68 15.56 10.59
N MET A 160 0.50 15.39 10.03
CA MET A 160 0.18 15.86 8.67
C MET A 160 0.19 17.38 8.58
N LYS A 161 -0.33 18.11 9.58
CA LYS A 161 -0.29 19.57 9.63
C LYS A 161 1.13 20.14 9.76
N GLU A 162 1.98 19.51 10.58
CA GLU A 162 3.38 19.91 10.73
C GLU A 162 4.16 19.74 9.42
N ALA A 163 3.89 18.65 8.68
CA ALA A 163 4.51 18.41 7.39
C ALA A 163 4.10 19.44 6.34
N ASP A 164 2.83 19.81 6.27
CA ASP A 164 2.33 20.83 5.33
C ASP A 164 2.94 22.20 5.58
N SER A 165 3.18 22.56 6.85
CA SER A 165 3.81 23.84 7.21
C SER A 165 5.30 23.92 6.92
N THR A 166 5.96 22.81 6.60
CA THR A 166 7.40 22.75 6.33
C THR A 166 7.70 22.80 4.82
N ASP A 167 6.70 22.55 3.99
CA ASP A 167 6.81 22.57 2.52
C ASP A 167 6.42 23.93 1.90
N GLU A 168 6.01 24.94 2.73
CA GLU A 168 5.84 26.35 2.37
C GLU A 168 7.12 27.16 2.61
#